data_fe4a91f72605cb3728a3e105fdbccef8
#
_entry.id   fe4a91f72605cb3728a3e105fdbccef8
#
_cell.length_a   1.000
_cell.length_b   1.000
_cell.length_c   1.000
_cell.angle_alpha   90.00
_cell.angle_beta   90.00
_cell.angle_gamma   90.00
#
_symmetry.space_group_name_H-M   'P 1'
#
loop_
_entity.id
_entity.type
_entity.pdbx_description
1 polymer ?
#
loop_
_entity_poly.entity_id
_entity_poly.type
_entity_poly.pdbx_seq_one_letter_code
_entity_poly.pdbx_strand_id
1 'polypeptide(L)'
;TVVSDLTAYKTQQAELERLRAAQDYSPVGIMFWDEMDTLLYANKMVKDMNQENWGISIREGMKYSEVASSLVKKGVVKGSEGTRPEEMINSMIKHRAEAVYDPTGINEPVSFERVLSDKTYLTSMVRLEDGSLFTTYSDVTELKDRELELERLNTATEFSSVGTIIWDKNDRLIYFNKSAQKFAVQSYNFEFRLGGSYDEVARKQLQNGAFEIPENMTDEQFITQLKSQRDSFVYKEGEDTVAESFERLVGKDTYLFSFLRLKDGSLFTAFTDITDQKEREADLRRLRDAIELIPNQVMFWNENGRLILANKRSREFQGKYGFAMEPGASRLDMRKNLIEKGMLKEDETATAPERLQAEQKLLKERGYHERERAFTDGTLLLFSDTM
;
A
#
# COMPACT_ATOMS: atom_id res chain seq x y z
N THR A 1 -68.94 -38.64 28.26
CA THR A 1 -68.11 -37.44 28.05
C THR A 1 -66.66 -37.87 28.22
N VAL A 2 -65.85 -37.79 27.19
CA VAL A 2 -64.39 -38.03 27.25
C VAL A 2 -63.72 -36.65 27.45
N VAL A 3 -62.95 -36.48 28.51
CA VAL A 3 -62.17 -35.29 28.78
C VAL A 3 -60.70 -35.70 28.63
N SER A 4 -60.01 -35.13 27.67
CA SER A 4 -58.57 -35.33 27.43
C SER A 4 -57.80 -34.07 27.90
N ASP A 5 -56.77 -34.28 28.69
CA ASP A 5 -55.83 -33.20 29.08
C ASP A 5 -54.88 -32.94 27.91
N LEU A 6 -54.98 -31.75 27.30
CA LEU A 6 -54.17 -31.33 26.17
C LEU A 6 -53.00 -30.40 26.58
N THR A 7 -52.77 -30.24 27.89
CA THR A 7 -51.78 -29.29 28.41
C THR A 7 -50.37 -29.62 27.92
N ALA A 8 -49.94 -30.90 28.03
CA ALA A 8 -48.64 -31.35 27.55
C ALA A 8 -48.47 -31.15 26.03
N TYR A 9 -49.51 -31.48 25.25
CA TYR A 9 -49.50 -31.28 23.81
C TYR A 9 -49.37 -29.81 23.42
N LYS A 10 -50.19 -28.93 24.05
CA LYS A 10 -50.09 -27.48 23.77
C LYS A 10 -48.75 -26.87 24.18
N THR A 11 -48.15 -27.32 25.29
CA THR A 11 -46.84 -26.87 25.74
C THR A 11 -45.77 -27.28 24.75
N GLN A 12 -45.76 -28.52 24.28
CA GLN A 12 -44.84 -29.04 23.29
C GLN A 12 -44.98 -28.31 21.95
N GLN A 13 -46.20 -28.03 21.50
CA GLN A 13 -46.48 -27.30 20.28
C GLN A 13 -45.97 -25.85 20.39
N ALA A 14 -46.19 -25.17 21.48
CA ALA A 14 -45.68 -23.80 21.71
C ALA A 14 -44.15 -23.77 21.76
N GLU A 15 -43.50 -24.80 22.28
CA GLU A 15 -42.04 -24.90 22.30
C GLU A 15 -41.46 -25.09 20.89
N LEU A 16 -42.08 -25.99 20.07
CA LEU A 16 -41.73 -26.17 18.67
C LEU A 16 -41.90 -24.89 17.85
N GLU A 17 -42.98 -24.14 18.07
CA GLU A 17 -43.22 -22.88 17.39
C GLU A 17 -42.15 -21.83 17.79
N ARG A 18 -41.74 -21.74 19.05
CA ARG A 18 -40.66 -20.88 19.52
C ARG A 18 -39.31 -21.26 18.87
N LEU A 19 -38.98 -22.54 18.81
CA LEU A 19 -37.76 -23.03 18.18
C LEU A 19 -37.73 -22.71 16.68
N ARG A 20 -38.84 -22.92 15.96
CA ARG A 20 -38.99 -22.56 14.55
C ARG A 20 -38.82 -21.05 14.34
N ALA A 21 -39.49 -20.25 15.15
CA ALA A 21 -39.32 -18.78 15.08
C ALA A 21 -37.86 -18.35 15.32
N ALA A 22 -37.18 -18.95 16.29
CA ALA A 22 -35.76 -18.66 16.55
C ALA A 22 -34.87 -19.03 15.36
N GLN A 23 -35.14 -20.14 14.69
CA GLN A 23 -34.42 -20.56 13.47
C GLN A 23 -34.68 -19.63 12.29
N ASP A 24 -35.92 -19.12 12.13
CA ASP A 24 -36.28 -18.18 11.07
C ASP A 24 -35.63 -16.81 11.21
N TYR A 25 -35.31 -16.38 12.44
CA TYR A 25 -34.54 -15.15 12.72
C TYR A 25 -33.03 -15.36 12.75
N SER A 26 -32.54 -16.59 12.55
CA SER A 26 -31.11 -16.88 12.48
C SER A 26 -30.48 -16.20 11.26
N PRO A 27 -29.31 -15.53 11.40
CA PRO A 27 -28.55 -15.03 10.26
C PRO A 27 -27.86 -16.14 9.47
N VAL A 28 -27.88 -17.36 10.00
CA VAL A 28 -27.35 -18.56 9.33
C VAL A 28 -28.49 -19.25 8.59
N GLY A 29 -28.27 -19.57 7.34
CA GLY A 29 -29.19 -20.39 6.55
C GLY A 29 -29.21 -21.82 7.08
N ILE A 30 -30.41 -22.36 7.30
CA ILE A 30 -30.62 -23.71 7.88
C ILE A 30 -31.52 -24.48 6.95
N MET A 31 -31.08 -25.73 6.59
CA MET A 31 -31.87 -26.69 5.85
C MET A 31 -31.78 -28.08 6.50
N PHE A 32 -32.92 -28.77 6.55
CA PHE A 32 -33.02 -30.16 6.93
C PHE A 32 -33.52 -31.01 5.74
N TRP A 33 -32.84 -32.10 5.51
CA TRP A 33 -33.15 -33.06 4.44
C TRP A 33 -33.39 -34.46 5.05
N ASP A 34 -34.31 -35.22 4.48
CA ASP A 34 -34.46 -36.62 4.86
C ASP A 34 -33.34 -37.52 4.30
N GLU A 35 -33.34 -38.76 4.65
CA GLU A 35 -32.41 -39.79 4.14
C GLU A 35 -32.41 -39.95 2.62
N MET A 36 -33.48 -39.53 1.95
CA MET A 36 -33.67 -39.58 0.50
C MET A 36 -33.42 -38.23 -0.17
N ASP A 37 -32.75 -37.28 0.52
CA ASP A 37 -32.47 -35.93 0.03
C ASP A 37 -33.72 -35.12 -0.35
N THR A 38 -34.85 -35.32 0.35
CA THR A 38 -36.03 -34.46 0.25
C THR A 38 -35.97 -33.37 1.33
N LEU A 39 -36.25 -32.15 0.96
CA LEU A 39 -36.22 -31.02 1.88
C LEU A 39 -37.35 -31.09 2.92
N LEU A 40 -37.04 -31.26 4.18
CA LEU A 40 -37.99 -31.26 5.27
C LEU A 40 -38.26 -29.85 5.82
N TYR A 41 -37.22 -29.00 5.86
CA TYR A 41 -37.30 -27.66 6.39
C TYR A 41 -36.20 -26.77 5.77
N ALA A 42 -36.56 -25.53 5.53
CA ALA A 42 -35.61 -24.43 5.27
C ALA A 42 -36.09 -23.20 6.01
N ASN A 43 -35.18 -22.54 6.71
CA ASN A 43 -35.53 -21.30 7.44
C ASN A 43 -35.74 -20.14 6.45
N LYS A 44 -36.25 -19.04 7.00
CA LYS A 44 -36.55 -17.81 6.23
C LYS A 44 -35.33 -17.30 5.48
N MET A 45 -34.16 -17.28 6.14
CA MET A 45 -32.91 -16.81 5.54
C MET A 45 -32.58 -17.53 4.22
N VAL A 46 -32.68 -18.87 4.18
CA VAL A 46 -32.43 -19.65 2.96
C VAL A 46 -33.46 -19.35 1.90
N LYS A 47 -34.76 -19.28 2.26
CA LYS A 47 -35.84 -18.98 1.33
C LYS A 47 -35.69 -17.61 0.68
N ASP A 48 -35.46 -16.58 1.50
CA ASP A 48 -35.27 -15.20 1.05
C ASP A 48 -34.01 -15.08 0.18
N MET A 49 -32.86 -15.62 0.64
CA MET A 49 -31.61 -15.62 -0.09
C MET A 49 -31.75 -16.21 -1.51
N ASN A 50 -32.37 -17.36 -1.62
CA ASN A 50 -32.57 -18.03 -2.93
C ASN A 50 -33.55 -17.27 -3.82
N GLN A 51 -34.62 -16.71 -3.22
CA GLN A 51 -35.66 -15.99 -3.98
C GLN A 51 -35.16 -14.62 -4.42
N GLU A 52 -34.56 -13.84 -3.53
CA GLU A 52 -34.12 -12.45 -3.80
C GLU A 52 -32.92 -12.38 -4.70
N ASN A 53 -31.89 -13.23 -4.42
CA ASN A 53 -30.64 -13.17 -5.19
C ASN A 53 -30.71 -13.93 -6.52
N TRP A 54 -31.50 -15.01 -6.61
CA TRP A 54 -31.44 -15.89 -7.77
C TRP A 54 -32.81 -16.24 -8.39
N GLY A 55 -33.90 -15.79 -7.79
CA GLY A 55 -35.25 -16.09 -8.25
C GLY A 55 -35.57 -17.58 -8.17
N ILE A 56 -35.00 -18.28 -7.18
CA ILE A 56 -35.23 -19.73 -6.95
C ILE A 56 -36.12 -19.90 -5.72
N SER A 57 -37.31 -20.46 -5.90
CA SER A 57 -38.23 -20.71 -4.80
C SER A 57 -37.92 -22.07 -4.14
N ILE A 58 -37.44 -22.03 -2.90
CA ILE A 58 -37.14 -23.19 -2.08
C ILE A 58 -38.40 -23.56 -1.31
N ARG A 59 -38.87 -24.84 -1.44
CA ARG A 59 -40.08 -25.36 -0.79
C ARG A 59 -39.81 -26.72 -0.18
N GLU A 60 -40.43 -26.99 0.93
CA GLU A 60 -40.45 -28.33 1.55
C GLU A 60 -41.01 -29.37 0.55
N GLY A 61 -40.45 -30.55 0.56
CA GLY A 61 -40.77 -31.63 -0.39
C GLY A 61 -39.92 -31.64 -1.68
N MET A 62 -39.14 -30.62 -1.97
CA MET A 62 -38.22 -30.62 -3.12
C MET A 62 -37.07 -31.60 -2.93
N LYS A 63 -36.63 -32.25 -4.00
CA LYS A 63 -35.40 -33.04 -4.01
C LYS A 63 -34.18 -32.14 -4.14
N TYR A 64 -33.06 -32.51 -3.49
CA TYR A 64 -31.82 -31.76 -3.61
C TYR A 64 -31.34 -31.62 -5.06
N SER A 65 -31.51 -32.67 -5.88
CA SER A 65 -31.18 -32.64 -7.30
C SER A 65 -31.94 -31.55 -8.08
N GLU A 66 -33.18 -31.24 -7.70
CA GLU A 66 -33.97 -30.16 -8.29
C GLU A 66 -33.42 -28.77 -7.89
N VAL A 67 -33.04 -28.62 -6.63
CA VAL A 67 -32.39 -27.39 -6.13
C VAL A 67 -31.05 -27.18 -6.82
N ALA A 68 -30.18 -28.19 -6.86
CA ALA A 68 -28.89 -28.17 -7.53
C ALA A 68 -29.01 -27.81 -9.02
N SER A 69 -29.97 -28.47 -9.71
CA SER A 69 -30.26 -28.19 -11.13
C SER A 69 -30.70 -26.73 -11.33
N SER A 70 -31.52 -26.18 -10.44
CA SER A 70 -31.98 -24.81 -10.51
C SER A 70 -30.82 -23.80 -10.31
N LEU A 71 -29.95 -24.07 -9.35
CA LEU A 71 -28.75 -23.25 -9.09
C LEU A 71 -27.79 -23.24 -10.29
N VAL A 72 -27.53 -24.41 -10.89
CA VAL A 72 -26.66 -24.53 -12.07
C VAL A 72 -27.28 -23.83 -13.29
N LYS A 73 -28.58 -24.08 -13.57
CA LYS A 73 -29.29 -23.46 -14.70
C LYS A 73 -29.36 -21.94 -14.61
N LYS A 74 -29.41 -21.39 -13.40
CA LYS A 74 -29.41 -19.94 -13.15
C LYS A 74 -27.99 -19.34 -13.13
N GLY A 75 -26.94 -20.16 -13.31
CA GLY A 75 -25.54 -19.70 -13.27
C GLY A 75 -25.06 -19.27 -11.89
N VAL A 76 -25.77 -19.67 -10.83
CA VAL A 76 -25.41 -19.35 -9.43
C VAL A 76 -24.14 -20.10 -9.02
N VAL A 77 -24.04 -21.36 -9.41
CA VAL A 77 -22.85 -22.21 -9.24
C VAL A 77 -22.04 -22.14 -10.52
N LYS A 78 -20.78 -21.68 -10.40
CA LYS A 78 -19.83 -21.63 -11.51
C LYS A 78 -18.89 -22.82 -11.40
N GLY A 79 -18.74 -23.57 -12.48
CA GLY A 79 -17.70 -24.60 -12.62
C GLY A 79 -16.42 -24.02 -13.22
N SER A 80 -15.37 -24.83 -13.26
CA SER A 80 -14.17 -24.51 -14.05
C SER A 80 -14.53 -24.40 -15.53
N GLU A 81 -13.73 -23.66 -16.30
CA GLU A 81 -13.96 -23.48 -17.74
C GLU A 81 -14.06 -24.83 -18.44
N GLY A 82 -15.18 -25.07 -19.16
CA GLY A 82 -15.47 -26.35 -19.84
C GLY A 82 -16.23 -27.38 -19.03
N THR A 83 -16.55 -27.17 -17.76
CA THR A 83 -17.36 -28.14 -16.96
C THR A 83 -18.81 -28.16 -17.40
N ARG A 84 -19.32 -29.34 -17.68
CA ARG A 84 -20.73 -29.49 -18.10
C ARG A 84 -21.69 -29.35 -16.91
N PRO A 85 -22.91 -28.83 -17.12
CA PRO A 85 -23.92 -28.68 -16.06
C PRO A 85 -24.21 -29.98 -15.27
N GLU A 86 -24.25 -31.10 -15.94
CA GLU A 86 -24.47 -32.40 -15.29
C GLU A 86 -23.33 -32.81 -14.36
N GLU A 87 -22.09 -32.53 -14.74
CA GLU A 87 -20.90 -32.77 -13.90
C GLU A 87 -20.91 -31.91 -12.63
N MET A 88 -21.36 -30.67 -12.76
CA MET A 88 -21.52 -29.77 -11.62
C MET A 88 -22.58 -30.28 -10.64
N ILE A 89 -23.74 -30.67 -11.13
CA ILE A 89 -24.82 -31.24 -10.31
C ILE A 89 -24.35 -32.53 -9.61
N ASN A 90 -23.68 -33.43 -10.33
CA ASN A 90 -23.16 -34.66 -9.77
C ASN A 90 -22.10 -34.42 -8.70
N SER A 91 -21.22 -33.42 -8.90
CA SER A 91 -20.25 -32.99 -7.89
C SER A 91 -20.94 -32.48 -6.62
N MET A 92 -22.01 -31.69 -6.78
CA MET A 92 -22.76 -31.16 -5.62
C MET A 92 -23.45 -32.32 -4.84
N ILE A 93 -23.99 -33.32 -5.53
CA ILE A 93 -24.58 -34.50 -4.89
C ILE A 93 -23.50 -35.34 -4.19
N LYS A 94 -22.33 -35.51 -4.83
CA LYS A 94 -21.21 -36.26 -4.25
C LYS A 94 -20.74 -35.68 -2.94
N HIS A 95 -20.55 -34.36 -2.83
CA HIS A 95 -20.14 -33.71 -1.59
C HIS A 95 -21.09 -33.96 -0.41
N ARG A 96 -22.40 -34.13 -0.69
CA ARG A 96 -23.36 -34.46 0.37
C ARG A 96 -23.16 -35.87 0.93
N ALA A 97 -22.69 -36.77 0.07
CA ALA A 97 -22.41 -38.18 0.47
C ALA A 97 -21.12 -38.27 1.35
N GLU A 98 -20.30 -37.26 1.36
CA GLU A 98 -19.11 -37.19 2.23
C GLU A 98 -19.48 -36.99 3.71
N ALA A 99 -20.64 -36.41 4.00
CA ALA A 99 -21.16 -36.32 5.35
C ALA A 99 -21.72 -37.66 5.80
N VAL A 100 -20.96 -38.39 6.60
CA VAL A 100 -21.30 -39.71 7.14
C VAL A 100 -21.63 -39.61 8.61
N TYR A 101 -22.65 -40.34 9.11
CA TYR A 101 -22.93 -40.41 10.53
C TYR A 101 -21.83 -41.20 11.27
N ASP A 102 -21.29 -40.65 12.33
CA ASP A 102 -20.36 -41.33 13.21
C ASP A 102 -21.04 -41.77 14.50
N PRO A 103 -21.22 -43.09 14.73
CA PRO A 103 -21.88 -43.64 15.90
C PRO A 103 -21.07 -43.43 17.21
N THR A 104 -19.80 -42.99 17.12
CA THR A 104 -18.98 -42.73 18.31
C THR A 104 -19.32 -41.40 19.00
N GLY A 105 -20.23 -40.61 18.41
CA GLY A 105 -20.80 -39.39 18.99
C GLY A 105 -20.00 -38.10 18.72
N ILE A 106 -18.91 -38.18 17.96
CA ILE A 106 -18.15 -37.02 17.47
C ILE A 106 -18.53 -36.80 16.01
N ASN A 107 -19.73 -36.28 15.76
CA ASN A 107 -20.14 -35.89 14.42
C ASN A 107 -19.53 -34.55 14.05
N GLU A 108 -18.32 -34.58 13.51
CA GLU A 108 -17.70 -33.36 12.98
C GLU A 108 -18.41 -32.97 11.69
N PRO A 109 -18.80 -31.70 11.53
CA PRO A 109 -19.42 -31.23 10.30
C PRO A 109 -18.42 -31.25 9.16
N VAL A 110 -18.84 -31.78 8.01
CA VAL A 110 -18.12 -31.59 6.75
C VAL A 110 -18.36 -30.16 6.29
N SER A 111 -17.31 -29.35 6.30
CA SER A 111 -17.40 -27.94 5.98
C SER A 111 -16.57 -27.60 4.76
N PHE A 112 -17.12 -26.79 3.85
CA PHE A 112 -16.41 -26.27 2.68
C PHE A 112 -16.96 -24.91 2.28
N GLU A 113 -16.12 -24.12 1.62
CA GLU A 113 -16.51 -22.84 1.06
C GLU A 113 -17.12 -23.02 -0.33
N ARG A 114 -18.17 -22.27 -0.60
CA ARG A 114 -18.82 -22.25 -1.92
C ARG A 114 -19.09 -20.80 -2.33
N VAL A 115 -18.63 -20.46 -3.53
CA VAL A 115 -18.97 -19.17 -4.15
C VAL A 115 -20.29 -19.34 -4.89
N LEU A 116 -21.28 -18.54 -4.52
CA LEU A 116 -22.58 -18.47 -5.15
C LEU A 116 -22.77 -17.03 -5.67
N SER A 117 -22.75 -16.87 -6.99
CA SER A 117 -22.70 -15.58 -7.68
C SER A 117 -21.46 -14.75 -7.28
N ASP A 118 -21.61 -13.76 -6.43
CA ASP A 118 -20.60 -12.85 -5.92
C ASP A 118 -20.32 -12.99 -4.42
N LYS A 119 -20.98 -13.97 -3.77
CA LYS A 119 -20.86 -14.20 -2.33
C LYS A 119 -20.22 -15.54 -2.01
N THR A 120 -19.43 -15.56 -0.95
CA THR A 120 -18.82 -16.77 -0.41
C THR A 120 -19.59 -17.26 0.81
N TYR A 121 -20.07 -18.48 0.73
CA TYR A 121 -20.79 -19.14 1.82
C TYR A 121 -19.95 -20.29 2.39
N LEU A 122 -19.78 -20.32 3.70
CA LEU A 122 -19.34 -21.51 4.41
C LEU A 122 -20.54 -22.44 4.54
N THR A 123 -20.48 -23.59 3.86
CA THR A 123 -21.49 -24.64 3.94
C THR A 123 -20.99 -25.72 4.89
N SER A 124 -21.77 -26.04 5.91
CA SER A 124 -21.46 -27.13 6.84
C SER A 124 -22.60 -28.17 6.84
N MET A 125 -22.25 -29.43 6.83
CA MET A 125 -23.19 -30.52 6.76
C MET A 125 -22.91 -31.54 7.85
N VAL A 126 -23.96 -31.99 8.53
CA VAL A 126 -23.92 -33.07 9.52
C VAL A 126 -25.02 -34.09 9.20
N ARG A 127 -24.62 -35.36 9.13
CA ARG A 127 -25.60 -36.45 8.98
C ARG A 127 -26.01 -36.98 10.36
N LEU A 128 -27.29 -37.06 10.58
CA LEU A 128 -27.87 -37.54 11.84
C LEU A 128 -28.06 -39.05 11.82
N GLU A 129 -28.37 -39.66 13.00
CA GLU A 129 -28.54 -41.10 13.18
C GLU A 129 -29.65 -41.69 12.30
N ASP A 130 -30.74 -40.95 12.09
CA ASP A 130 -31.87 -41.34 11.25
C ASP A 130 -31.58 -41.20 9.73
N GLY A 131 -30.34 -40.88 9.35
CA GLY A 131 -29.93 -40.67 7.98
C GLY A 131 -30.28 -39.29 7.43
N SER A 132 -30.98 -38.44 8.17
CA SER A 132 -31.27 -37.06 7.74
C SER A 132 -30.01 -36.20 7.72
N LEU A 133 -30.02 -35.16 6.90
CA LEU A 133 -28.87 -34.25 6.73
C LEU A 133 -29.24 -32.84 7.16
N PHE A 134 -28.50 -32.36 8.14
CA PHE A 134 -28.54 -30.97 8.56
C PHE A 134 -27.50 -30.19 7.78
N THR A 135 -27.91 -29.06 7.19
CA THR A 135 -27.00 -28.19 6.41
C THR A 135 -27.14 -26.76 6.86
N THR A 136 -26.00 -26.08 7.04
CA THR A 136 -25.98 -24.64 7.34
C THR A 136 -25.22 -23.88 6.27
N TYR A 137 -25.60 -22.62 6.10
CA TYR A 137 -24.98 -21.66 5.17
C TYR A 137 -24.70 -20.35 5.91
N SER A 138 -23.44 -20.03 6.07
CA SER A 138 -23.00 -18.75 6.66
C SER A 138 -22.37 -17.90 5.57
N ASP A 139 -22.86 -16.66 5.39
CA ASP A 139 -22.23 -15.68 4.50
C ASP A 139 -20.90 -15.24 5.15
N VAL A 140 -19.80 -15.57 4.54
CA VAL A 140 -18.44 -15.25 4.98
C VAL A 140 -17.74 -14.30 4.01
N THR A 141 -18.49 -13.69 3.11
CA THR A 141 -17.96 -12.82 2.04
C THR A 141 -17.12 -11.69 2.65
N GLU A 142 -17.67 -10.95 3.59
CA GLU A 142 -16.96 -9.83 4.24
C GLU A 142 -15.69 -10.29 4.94
N LEU A 143 -15.73 -11.45 5.60
CA LEU A 143 -14.56 -12.04 6.25
C LEU A 143 -13.48 -12.37 5.21
N LYS A 144 -13.87 -13.01 4.11
CA LYS A 144 -12.94 -13.38 3.03
C LYS A 144 -12.37 -12.16 2.32
N ASP A 145 -13.17 -11.16 2.06
CA ASP A 145 -12.71 -9.92 1.46
C ASP A 145 -11.69 -9.21 2.36
N ARG A 146 -11.93 -9.19 3.67
CA ARG A 146 -10.95 -8.66 4.65
C ARG A 146 -9.68 -9.49 4.72
N GLU A 147 -9.79 -10.82 4.74
CA GLU A 147 -8.62 -11.71 4.70
C GLU A 147 -7.76 -11.44 3.45
N LEU A 148 -8.39 -11.35 2.28
CA LEU A 148 -7.73 -11.07 1.01
C LEU A 148 -7.09 -9.67 0.98
N GLU A 149 -7.77 -8.66 1.53
CA GLU A 149 -7.22 -7.30 1.65
C GLU A 149 -5.99 -7.27 2.55
N LEU A 150 -6.06 -7.92 3.72
CA LEU A 150 -4.92 -8.06 4.63
C LEU A 150 -3.75 -8.80 3.98
N GLU A 151 -4.02 -9.88 3.23
CA GLU A 151 -2.99 -10.62 2.48
C GLU A 151 -2.32 -9.74 1.42
N ARG A 152 -3.09 -8.95 0.67
CA ARG A 152 -2.56 -7.99 -0.32
C ARG A 152 -1.70 -6.93 0.33
N LEU A 153 -2.16 -6.33 1.45
CA LEU A 153 -1.40 -5.32 2.19
C LEU A 153 -0.11 -5.91 2.76
N ASN A 154 -0.19 -7.09 3.36
CA ASN A 154 0.98 -7.80 3.88
C ASN A 154 1.99 -8.09 2.76
N THR A 155 1.52 -8.64 1.63
CA THR A 155 2.37 -8.91 0.47
C THR A 155 3.02 -7.63 -0.06
N ALA A 156 2.27 -6.54 -0.21
CA ALA A 156 2.80 -5.26 -0.65
C ALA A 156 3.89 -4.73 0.31
N THR A 157 3.68 -4.88 1.62
CA THR A 157 4.66 -4.46 2.63
C THR A 157 5.91 -5.35 2.60
N GLU A 158 5.73 -6.69 2.44
CA GLU A 158 6.84 -7.64 2.34
C GLU A 158 7.77 -7.37 1.13
N PHE A 159 7.23 -6.93 0.00
CA PHE A 159 7.99 -6.62 -1.21
C PHE A 159 8.37 -5.13 -1.33
N SER A 160 8.01 -4.30 -0.36
CA SER A 160 8.43 -2.90 -0.30
C SER A 160 9.94 -2.78 -0.15
N SER A 161 10.55 -1.79 -0.82
CA SER A 161 11.95 -1.40 -0.60
C SER A 161 12.14 -0.68 0.75
N VAL A 162 11.06 -0.19 1.35
CA VAL A 162 11.07 0.43 2.68
C VAL A 162 11.14 -0.66 3.74
N GLY A 163 12.18 -0.65 4.56
CA GLY A 163 12.27 -1.52 5.73
C GLY A 163 11.21 -1.12 6.76
N THR A 164 10.39 -2.07 7.18
CA THR A 164 9.29 -1.83 8.12
C THR A 164 9.41 -2.75 9.31
N ILE A 165 9.28 -2.17 10.52
CA ILE A 165 9.33 -2.87 11.80
C ILE A 165 8.20 -2.34 12.67
N ILE A 166 7.49 -3.22 13.38
CA ILE A 166 6.49 -2.85 14.38
C ILE A 166 6.81 -3.51 15.72
N TRP A 167 6.82 -2.70 16.74
CA TRP A 167 7.00 -3.10 18.13
C TRP A 167 5.68 -2.91 18.88
N ASP A 168 5.30 -3.85 19.73
CA ASP A 168 4.13 -3.66 20.61
C ASP A 168 4.42 -2.63 21.72
N LYS A 169 3.40 -2.30 22.51
CA LYS A 169 3.51 -1.38 23.66
C LYS A 169 4.48 -1.82 24.76
N ASN A 170 4.93 -3.07 24.73
CA ASN A 170 5.90 -3.66 25.66
C ASN A 170 7.29 -3.83 25.04
N ASP A 171 7.54 -3.16 23.90
CA ASP A 171 8.77 -3.27 23.14
C ASP A 171 9.09 -4.71 22.66
N ARG A 172 8.06 -5.49 22.35
CA ARG A 172 8.20 -6.79 21.68
C ARG A 172 8.02 -6.64 20.18
N LEU A 173 8.89 -7.28 19.43
CA LEU A 173 8.85 -7.28 17.97
C LEU A 173 7.66 -8.10 17.46
N ILE A 174 6.68 -7.46 16.85
CA ILE A 174 5.46 -8.12 16.35
C ILE A 174 5.41 -8.22 14.82
N TYR A 175 6.18 -7.39 14.12
CA TYR A 175 6.26 -7.45 12.67
C TYR A 175 7.58 -6.88 12.16
N PHE A 176 8.10 -7.45 11.09
CA PHE A 176 9.14 -6.89 10.23
C PHE A 176 9.03 -7.48 8.83
N ASN A 177 9.34 -6.69 7.79
CA ASN A 177 9.33 -7.16 6.41
C ASN A 177 10.71 -7.63 5.94
N LYS A 178 10.77 -8.19 4.72
CA LYS A 178 12.00 -8.69 4.11
C LYS A 178 13.10 -7.63 4.00
N SER A 179 12.74 -6.38 3.68
CA SER A 179 13.70 -5.27 3.59
C SER A 179 14.30 -4.95 4.94
N ALA A 180 13.52 -4.98 6.02
CA ALA A 180 14.03 -4.81 7.38
C ALA A 180 14.96 -5.95 7.78
N GLN A 181 14.61 -7.19 7.49
CA GLN A 181 15.47 -8.34 7.76
C GLN A 181 16.79 -8.27 6.98
N LYS A 182 16.72 -7.94 5.68
CA LYS A 182 17.91 -7.78 4.84
C LYS A 182 18.84 -6.70 5.39
N PHE A 183 18.29 -5.56 5.79
CA PHE A 183 19.04 -4.47 6.41
C PHE A 183 19.73 -4.94 7.71
N ALA A 184 19.03 -5.62 8.62
CA ALA A 184 19.57 -6.11 9.86
C ALA A 184 20.75 -7.08 9.64
N VAL A 185 20.61 -8.00 8.67
CA VAL A 185 21.68 -8.95 8.33
C VAL A 185 22.87 -8.24 7.69
N GLN A 186 22.63 -7.35 6.72
CA GLN A 186 23.71 -6.68 5.98
C GLN A 186 24.46 -5.64 6.82
N SER A 187 23.72 -4.83 7.60
CA SER A 187 24.32 -3.72 8.35
C SER A 187 24.82 -4.12 9.72
N TYR A 188 24.21 -5.15 10.36
CA TYR A 188 24.48 -5.48 11.74
C TYR A 188 24.74 -6.97 12.00
N ASN A 189 24.76 -7.80 10.95
CA ASN A 189 24.99 -9.24 11.03
C ASN A 189 24.12 -9.94 12.08
N PHE A 190 22.82 -9.60 12.12
CA PHE A 190 21.86 -10.28 13.00
C PHE A 190 20.49 -10.45 12.33
N GLU A 191 19.72 -11.41 12.84
CA GLU A 191 18.38 -11.72 12.35
C GLU A 191 17.32 -11.31 13.38
N PHE A 192 16.27 -10.62 12.91
CA PHE A 192 15.08 -10.38 13.70
C PHE A 192 14.33 -11.68 14.00
N ARG A 193 13.73 -11.73 15.20
CA ARG A 193 12.85 -12.83 15.61
C ARG A 193 11.58 -12.22 16.23
N LEU A 194 10.42 -12.68 15.79
CA LEU A 194 9.14 -12.27 16.38
C LEU A 194 9.13 -12.59 17.88
N GLY A 195 8.56 -11.69 18.68
CA GLY A 195 8.53 -11.78 20.13
C GLY A 195 9.82 -11.36 20.84
N GLY A 196 10.93 -11.15 20.12
CA GLY A 196 12.18 -10.63 20.68
C GLY A 196 11.99 -9.25 21.31
N SER A 197 12.72 -8.94 22.39
CA SER A 197 12.66 -7.63 23.03
C SER A 197 13.54 -6.61 22.30
N TYR A 198 13.18 -5.33 22.40
CA TYR A 198 14.02 -4.26 21.87
C TYR A 198 15.40 -4.24 22.55
N ASP A 199 15.47 -4.54 23.85
CA ASP A 199 16.75 -4.63 24.56
C ASP A 199 17.69 -5.65 23.96
N GLU A 200 17.19 -6.85 23.61
CA GLU A 200 18.00 -7.89 22.93
C GLU A 200 18.49 -7.41 21.57
N VAL A 201 17.64 -6.74 20.80
CA VAL A 201 18.00 -6.21 19.48
C VAL A 201 19.04 -5.09 19.62
N ALA A 202 18.83 -4.14 20.54
CA ALA A 202 19.76 -3.04 20.79
C ALA A 202 21.14 -3.55 21.26
N ARG A 203 21.19 -4.54 22.16
CA ARG A 203 22.45 -5.15 22.59
C ARG A 203 23.21 -5.81 21.45
N LYS A 204 22.51 -6.56 20.60
CA LYS A 204 23.13 -7.18 19.42
C LYS A 204 23.61 -6.14 18.42
N GLN A 205 22.87 -5.10 18.20
CA GLN A 205 23.28 -4.00 17.33
C GLN A 205 24.56 -3.33 17.87
N LEU A 206 24.64 -3.08 19.18
CA LEU A 206 25.84 -2.54 19.83
C LEU A 206 27.03 -3.47 19.67
N GLN A 207 26.86 -4.76 19.98
CA GLN A 207 27.93 -5.78 19.84
C GLN A 207 28.47 -5.88 18.41
N ASN A 208 27.64 -5.60 17.41
CA ASN A 208 28.00 -5.62 16.00
C ASN A 208 28.40 -4.24 15.44
N GLY A 209 28.65 -3.24 16.31
CA GLY A 209 29.16 -1.95 15.92
C GLY A 209 28.15 -1.03 15.22
N ALA A 210 26.85 -1.28 15.44
CA ALA A 210 25.78 -0.46 14.86
C ALA A 210 25.74 0.99 15.38
N PHE A 211 26.32 1.22 16.55
CA PHE A 211 26.35 2.51 17.24
C PHE A 211 27.74 2.82 17.75
N GLU A 212 28.15 4.06 17.61
CA GLU A 212 29.27 4.63 18.34
C GLU A 212 28.78 5.10 19.71
N ILE A 213 29.30 4.50 20.78
CA ILE A 213 28.95 4.87 22.14
C ILE A 213 29.89 6.01 22.56
N PRO A 214 29.36 7.14 23.12
CA PRO A 214 30.21 8.18 23.70
C PRO A 214 31.15 7.63 24.77
N GLU A 215 32.41 8.07 24.80
CA GLU A 215 33.46 7.57 25.73
C GLU A 215 33.07 7.60 27.22
N ASN A 216 32.12 8.48 27.59
CA ASN A 216 31.63 8.65 28.96
C ASN A 216 30.35 7.86 29.26
N MET A 217 29.93 6.93 28.41
CA MET A 217 28.67 6.20 28.55
C MET A 217 28.90 4.69 28.47
N THR A 218 28.21 3.94 29.31
CA THR A 218 28.19 2.47 29.25
C THR A 218 27.11 1.98 28.27
N ASP A 219 27.24 0.73 27.80
CA ASP A 219 26.25 0.07 26.95
C ASP A 219 24.83 0.15 27.55
N GLU A 220 24.69 -0.09 28.84
CA GLU A 220 23.39 -0.02 29.56
C GLU A 220 22.80 1.39 29.57
N GLN A 221 23.63 2.40 29.79
CA GLN A 221 23.20 3.79 29.75
C GLN A 221 22.77 4.18 28.35
N PHE A 222 23.51 3.72 27.34
CA PHE A 222 23.17 3.99 25.95
C PHE A 222 21.85 3.31 25.52
N ILE A 223 21.63 2.04 25.90
CA ILE A 223 20.36 1.34 25.63
C ILE A 223 19.20 2.06 26.35
N THR A 224 19.41 2.51 27.58
CA THR A 224 18.40 3.28 28.33
C THR A 224 18.06 4.59 27.61
N GLN A 225 19.07 5.27 27.06
CA GLN A 225 18.86 6.50 26.28
C GLN A 225 18.08 6.20 24.98
N LEU A 226 18.40 5.12 24.25
CA LEU A 226 17.66 4.71 23.07
C LEU A 226 16.18 4.42 23.39
N LYS A 227 15.92 3.77 24.51
CA LYS A 227 14.54 3.52 24.99
C LYS A 227 13.83 4.81 25.32
N SER A 228 14.46 5.71 26.06
CA SER A 228 13.89 7.02 26.40
C SER A 228 13.54 7.82 25.15
N GLN A 229 14.37 7.77 24.11
CA GLN A 229 14.08 8.39 22.83
C GLN A 229 12.86 7.76 22.16
N ARG A 230 12.71 6.42 22.21
CA ARG A 230 11.52 5.71 21.69
C ARG A 230 10.25 6.08 22.44
N ASP A 231 10.36 6.27 23.75
CA ASP A 231 9.24 6.66 24.63
C ASP A 231 8.81 8.12 24.41
N SER A 232 9.68 8.96 23.85
CA SER A 232 9.33 10.34 23.49
C SER A 232 8.37 10.43 22.29
N PHE A 233 8.29 9.37 21.46
CA PHE A 233 7.31 9.31 20.38
C PHE A 233 5.91 9.03 20.97
N VAL A 234 5.04 10.03 20.93
CA VAL A 234 3.70 9.98 21.53
C VAL A 234 2.64 9.94 20.43
N TYR A 235 1.61 9.09 20.62
CA TYR A 235 0.45 9.12 19.73
C TYR A 235 -0.27 10.46 19.83
N LYS A 236 -0.54 11.06 18.67
CA LYS A 236 -1.35 12.29 18.54
C LYS A 236 -2.59 11.96 17.71
N GLU A 237 -3.75 12.41 18.15
CA GLU A 237 -5.01 12.15 17.44
C GLU A 237 -5.26 13.19 16.34
N GLY A 238 -5.81 12.75 15.19
CA GLY A 238 -6.19 13.61 14.08
C GLY A 238 -5.09 13.86 13.05
N GLU A 239 -5.16 15.01 12.36
CA GLU A 239 -4.23 15.40 11.28
C GLU A 239 -2.80 15.66 11.78
N ASP A 240 -2.61 15.79 13.08
CA ASP A 240 -1.30 15.98 13.72
C ASP A 240 -0.50 14.68 13.90
N THR A 241 -1.03 13.54 13.45
CA THR A 241 -0.32 12.26 13.48
C THR A 241 0.75 12.23 12.38
N VAL A 242 1.89 12.86 12.64
CA VAL A 242 3.02 12.91 11.71
C VAL A 242 4.16 12.04 12.25
N ALA A 243 4.74 11.22 11.35
CA ALA A 243 5.93 10.45 11.70
C ALA A 243 7.11 11.40 11.94
N GLU A 244 7.83 11.21 13.05
CA GLU A 244 9.09 11.88 13.28
C GLU A 244 10.19 11.19 12.47
N SER A 245 10.94 11.98 11.69
CA SER A 245 11.92 11.42 10.77
C SER A 245 13.29 12.07 10.98
N PHE A 246 14.34 11.27 10.88
CA PHE A 246 15.72 11.75 10.91
C PHE A 246 16.62 10.89 10.01
N GLU A 247 17.67 11.51 9.50
CA GLU A 247 18.69 10.84 8.71
C GLU A 247 19.77 10.26 9.63
N ARG A 248 20.25 9.07 9.26
CA ARG A 248 21.31 8.39 9.99
C ARG A 248 22.27 7.72 9.04
N LEU A 249 23.57 7.90 9.30
CA LEU A 249 24.63 7.16 8.63
C LEU A 249 24.78 5.77 9.28
N VAL A 250 24.72 4.71 8.47
CA VAL A 250 24.92 3.33 8.88
C VAL A 250 26.03 2.73 8.01
N GLY A 251 27.23 2.59 8.57
CA GLY A 251 28.41 2.28 7.78
C GLY A 251 28.71 3.44 6.81
N LYS A 252 28.66 3.17 5.52
CA LYS A 252 28.85 4.18 4.46
C LYS A 252 27.51 4.69 3.88
N ASP A 253 26.40 4.07 4.23
CA ASP A 253 25.11 4.31 3.61
C ASP A 253 24.24 5.22 4.49
N THR A 254 23.45 6.12 3.90
CA THR A 254 22.57 7.05 4.60
C THR A 254 21.13 6.54 4.54
N TYR A 255 20.51 6.38 5.70
CA TYR A 255 19.12 5.95 5.84
C TYR A 255 18.26 7.07 6.42
N LEU A 256 17.04 7.20 5.90
CA LEU A 256 15.98 8.00 6.51
C LEU A 256 15.14 7.07 7.39
N PHE A 257 15.14 7.30 8.70
CA PHE A 257 14.29 6.60 9.66
C PHE A 257 13.07 7.44 9.99
N SER A 258 11.91 6.82 10.05
CA SER A 258 10.65 7.43 10.43
C SER A 258 9.98 6.61 11.52
N PHE A 259 9.51 7.27 12.57
CA PHE A 259 8.88 6.66 13.75
C PHE A 259 7.48 7.20 13.95
N LEU A 260 6.54 6.31 14.23
CA LEU A 260 5.15 6.66 14.48
C LEU A 260 4.59 5.81 15.62
N ARG A 261 4.11 6.45 16.69
CA ARG A 261 3.37 5.76 17.75
C ARG A 261 1.93 5.58 17.32
N LEU A 262 1.44 4.33 17.31
CA LEU A 262 0.07 3.99 16.96
C LEU A 262 -0.87 4.13 18.16
N LYS A 263 -2.19 4.13 17.92
CA LYS A 263 -3.23 4.30 18.95
C LYS A 263 -3.20 3.23 20.03
N ASP A 264 -2.83 2.01 19.68
CA ASP A 264 -2.71 0.88 20.62
C ASP A 264 -1.41 0.89 21.45
N GLY A 265 -0.58 1.91 21.25
CA GLY A 265 0.72 2.07 21.88
C GLY A 265 1.87 1.38 21.15
N SER A 266 1.62 0.69 20.04
CA SER A 266 2.66 0.08 19.21
C SER A 266 3.52 1.16 18.54
N LEU A 267 4.81 0.88 18.33
CA LEU A 267 5.73 1.77 17.62
C LEU A 267 6.00 1.21 16.21
N PHE A 268 5.53 1.93 15.21
CA PHE A 268 5.87 1.72 13.82
C PHE A 268 7.19 2.40 13.49
N THR A 269 8.10 1.69 12.86
CA THR A 269 9.38 2.19 12.36
C THR A 269 9.50 1.85 10.88
N ALA A 270 9.73 2.86 10.06
CA ALA A 270 10.07 2.70 8.66
C ALA A 270 11.46 3.26 8.38
N PHE A 271 12.19 2.69 7.45
CA PHE A 271 13.45 3.26 7.00
C PHE A 271 13.72 2.97 5.53
N THR A 272 14.38 3.91 4.89
CA THR A 272 14.69 3.87 3.46
C THR A 272 16.14 4.26 3.25
N ASP A 273 16.84 3.53 2.39
CA ASP A 273 18.15 3.91 1.91
C ASP A 273 18.02 5.11 0.98
N ILE A 274 18.66 6.23 1.36
CA ILE A 274 18.68 7.48 0.60
C ILE A 274 20.10 7.83 0.13
N THR A 275 21.04 6.87 0.14
CA THR A 275 22.44 7.08 -0.21
C THR A 275 22.59 7.63 -1.61
N ASP A 276 21.98 6.98 -2.61
CA ASP A 276 22.02 7.45 -4.00
C ASP A 276 21.43 8.86 -4.17
N GLN A 277 20.38 9.17 -3.40
CA GLN A 277 19.78 10.50 -3.42
C GLN A 277 20.77 11.54 -2.87
N LYS A 278 21.39 11.25 -1.73
CA LYS A 278 22.38 12.15 -1.09
C LYS A 278 23.63 12.31 -1.93
N GLU A 279 24.12 11.26 -2.56
CA GLU A 279 25.25 11.34 -3.49
C GLU A 279 24.93 12.23 -4.69
N ARG A 280 23.76 12.07 -5.31
CA ARG A 280 23.33 12.95 -6.40
C ARG A 280 23.16 14.40 -5.97
N GLU A 281 22.59 14.65 -4.79
CA GLU A 281 22.49 16.01 -4.24
C GLU A 281 23.86 16.63 -3.99
N ALA A 282 24.82 15.84 -3.47
CA ALA A 282 26.19 16.28 -3.26
C ALA A 282 26.90 16.57 -4.57
N ASP A 283 26.75 15.72 -5.59
CA ASP A 283 27.34 15.92 -6.91
C ASP A 283 26.76 17.15 -7.62
N LEU A 284 25.44 17.34 -7.56
CA LEU A 284 24.82 18.56 -8.09
C LEU A 284 25.31 19.80 -7.37
N ARG A 285 25.54 19.76 -6.07
CA ARG A 285 26.13 20.87 -5.30
C ARG A 285 27.55 21.12 -5.74
N ARG A 286 28.40 20.09 -5.87
CA ARG A 286 29.79 20.22 -6.37
C ARG A 286 29.84 20.83 -7.77
N LEU A 287 28.97 20.37 -8.69
CA LEU A 287 28.88 20.94 -10.03
C LEU A 287 28.46 22.41 -10.00
N ARG A 288 27.48 22.76 -9.18
CA ARG A 288 27.05 24.15 -8.98
C ARG A 288 28.19 25.02 -8.45
N ASP A 289 28.89 24.55 -7.44
CA ASP A 289 30.03 25.27 -6.84
C ASP A 289 31.15 25.43 -7.85
N ALA A 290 31.45 24.43 -8.65
CA ALA A 290 32.41 24.49 -9.75
C ALA A 290 32.04 25.58 -10.78
N ILE A 291 30.76 25.63 -11.20
CA ILE A 291 30.22 26.64 -12.12
C ILE A 291 30.36 28.04 -11.52
N GLU A 292 30.13 28.23 -10.22
CA GLU A 292 30.28 29.52 -9.53
C GLU A 292 31.73 30.03 -9.52
N LEU A 293 32.71 29.11 -9.51
CA LEU A 293 34.14 29.43 -9.50
C LEU A 293 34.73 29.67 -10.88
N ILE A 294 34.03 29.33 -11.97
CA ILE A 294 34.52 29.55 -13.32
C ILE A 294 34.75 31.04 -13.56
N PRO A 295 35.97 31.47 -14.03
CA PRO A 295 36.29 32.86 -14.22
C PRO A 295 35.51 33.50 -15.38
N ASN A 296 34.95 32.70 -16.27
CA ASN A 296 34.11 33.16 -17.37
C ASN A 296 32.68 33.35 -16.92
N GLN A 297 31.91 34.17 -17.62
CA GLN A 297 30.48 34.29 -17.43
C GLN A 297 29.80 33.01 -17.95
N VAL A 298 29.00 32.34 -17.10
CA VAL A 298 28.24 31.17 -17.44
C VAL A 298 26.77 31.44 -17.15
N MET A 299 25.92 31.22 -18.16
CA MET A 299 24.48 31.44 -18.08
C MET A 299 23.77 30.27 -18.77
N PHE A 300 22.82 29.67 -18.07
CA PHE A 300 21.92 28.65 -18.64
C PHE A 300 20.53 29.25 -18.82
N TRP A 301 19.98 29.09 -20.01
CA TRP A 301 18.65 29.55 -20.38
C TRP A 301 17.79 28.37 -20.84
N ASN A 302 16.51 28.37 -20.48
CA ASN A 302 15.59 27.40 -21.05
C ASN A 302 15.22 27.76 -22.49
N GLU A 303 14.46 26.89 -23.14
CA GLU A 303 13.98 27.06 -24.53
C GLU A 303 13.16 28.35 -24.76
N ASN A 304 12.53 28.85 -23.71
CA ASN A 304 11.74 30.10 -23.72
C ASN A 304 12.58 31.35 -23.43
N GLY A 305 13.92 31.22 -23.36
CA GLY A 305 14.81 32.33 -23.05
C GLY A 305 14.71 32.84 -21.62
N ARG A 306 14.29 31.99 -20.67
CA ARG A 306 14.28 32.30 -19.24
C ARG A 306 15.52 31.73 -18.57
N LEU A 307 16.15 32.54 -17.72
CA LEU A 307 17.36 32.17 -16.98
C LEU A 307 17.06 31.00 -16.02
N ILE A 308 17.84 29.95 -16.12
CA ILE A 308 17.85 28.83 -15.17
C ILE A 308 18.92 29.09 -14.11
N LEU A 309 20.13 29.45 -14.55
CA LEU A 309 21.30 29.66 -13.70
C LEU A 309 22.23 30.70 -14.32
N ALA A 310 22.80 31.54 -13.48
CA ALA A 310 23.94 32.41 -13.83
C ALA A 310 24.99 32.25 -12.74
N ASN A 311 26.27 32.10 -13.09
CA ASN A 311 27.35 32.07 -12.11
C ASN A 311 27.64 33.46 -11.54
N LYS A 312 28.42 33.51 -10.46
CA LYS A 312 28.82 34.74 -9.79
C LYS A 312 29.35 35.78 -10.79
N ARG A 313 30.20 35.38 -11.73
CA ARG A 313 30.78 36.25 -12.73
C ARG A 313 29.74 36.91 -13.65
N SER A 314 28.74 36.14 -14.06
CA SER A 314 27.63 36.67 -14.85
C SER A 314 26.79 37.68 -14.06
N ARG A 315 26.48 37.36 -12.81
CA ARG A 315 25.72 38.28 -11.93
C ARG A 315 26.45 39.58 -11.66
N GLU A 316 27.74 39.50 -11.37
CA GLU A 316 28.60 40.70 -11.16
C GLU A 316 28.68 41.58 -12.41
N PHE A 317 28.87 40.94 -13.58
CA PHE A 317 28.96 41.66 -14.85
C PHE A 317 27.65 42.38 -15.18
N GLN A 318 26.56 41.65 -15.20
CA GLN A 318 25.22 42.19 -15.54
C GLN A 318 24.73 43.20 -14.48
N GLY A 319 25.06 42.98 -13.21
CA GLY A 319 24.73 43.87 -12.12
C GLY A 319 25.36 45.27 -12.26
N LYS A 320 26.57 45.39 -12.88
CA LYS A 320 27.19 46.68 -13.22
C LYS A 320 26.31 47.53 -14.13
N TYR A 321 25.48 46.87 -14.97
CA TYR A 321 24.57 47.51 -15.91
C TYR A 321 23.14 47.57 -15.39
N GLY A 322 22.90 47.23 -14.12
CA GLY A 322 21.59 47.34 -13.47
C GLY A 322 20.63 46.24 -13.84
N PHE A 323 21.11 45.08 -14.37
CA PHE A 323 20.27 43.94 -14.67
C PHE A 323 20.47 42.81 -13.65
N ALA A 324 19.39 42.45 -12.95
CA ALA A 324 19.40 41.37 -11.98
C ALA A 324 19.31 40.00 -12.71
N MET A 325 20.33 39.14 -12.49
CA MET A 325 20.41 37.79 -13.05
C MET A 325 19.75 36.77 -12.11
N GLU A 326 18.44 36.93 -11.86
CA GLU A 326 17.66 36.04 -11.04
C GLU A 326 17.06 34.92 -11.89
N PRO A 327 16.85 33.71 -11.36
CA PRO A 327 16.13 32.66 -12.06
C PRO A 327 14.78 33.15 -12.58
N GLY A 328 14.50 32.84 -13.85
CA GLY A 328 13.31 33.34 -14.56
C GLY A 328 13.50 34.66 -15.30
N ALA A 329 14.62 35.39 -15.12
CA ALA A 329 14.93 36.60 -15.88
C ALA A 329 14.90 36.34 -17.38
N SER A 330 14.46 37.34 -18.15
CA SER A 330 14.33 37.22 -19.62
C SER A 330 15.65 37.55 -20.31
N ARG A 331 16.11 36.65 -21.21
CA ARG A 331 17.27 36.88 -22.08
C ARG A 331 17.07 38.12 -22.97
N LEU A 332 15.84 38.34 -23.42
CA LEU A 332 15.48 39.50 -24.25
C LEU A 332 15.58 40.79 -23.44
N ASP A 333 15.09 40.81 -22.20
CA ASP A 333 15.11 42.01 -21.35
C ASP A 333 16.54 42.36 -20.93
N MET A 334 17.37 41.36 -20.65
CA MET A 334 18.81 41.53 -20.43
C MET A 334 19.47 42.21 -21.63
N ARG A 335 19.16 41.75 -22.86
CA ARG A 335 19.71 42.36 -24.06
C ARG A 335 19.24 43.79 -24.28
N LYS A 336 17.94 44.06 -24.07
CA LYS A 336 17.38 45.43 -24.17
C LYS A 336 18.08 46.37 -23.18
N ASN A 337 18.26 45.90 -21.94
CA ASN A 337 18.96 46.67 -20.92
C ASN A 337 20.40 47.06 -21.34
N LEU A 338 21.16 46.13 -21.94
CA LEU A 338 22.50 46.39 -22.42
C LEU A 338 22.51 47.41 -23.58
N ILE A 339 21.51 47.40 -24.44
CA ILE A 339 21.33 48.38 -25.53
C ILE A 339 21.00 49.78 -24.94
N GLU A 340 20.00 49.84 -24.02
CA GLU A 340 19.60 51.06 -23.34
C GLU A 340 20.74 51.75 -22.56
N LYS A 341 21.63 50.93 -21.98
CA LYS A 341 22.84 51.41 -21.31
C LYS A 341 23.97 51.75 -22.26
N GLY A 342 23.76 51.66 -23.54
CA GLY A 342 24.73 51.98 -24.60
C GLY A 342 25.91 50.98 -24.68
N MET A 343 25.80 49.80 -24.08
CA MET A 343 26.83 48.76 -24.08
C MET A 343 26.83 47.94 -25.35
N LEU A 344 25.67 47.75 -25.95
CA LEU A 344 25.50 47.11 -27.28
C LEU A 344 24.88 48.12 -28.23
N LYS A 345 25.42 48.21 -29.42
CA LYS A 345 24.78 48.96 -30.51
C LYS A 345 23.56 48.17 -31.00
N GLU A 346 22.46 48.87 -31.19
CA GLU A 346 21.31 48.32 -31.92
C GLU A 346 21.73 48.16 -33.39
N ASP A 347 21.47 47.01 -33.94
CA ASP A 347 21.83 46.76 -35.34
C ASP A 347 20.73 47.35 -36.24
N GLU A 348 21.17 48.16 -37.20
CA GLU A 348 20.29 48.83 -38.17
C GLU A 348 19.50 47.80 -39.07
N THR A 349 19.93 46.51 -39.05
CA THR A 349 19.37 45.48 -39.96
C THR A 349 18.43 44.47 -39.31
N ALA A 350 18.43 44.33 -37.95
CA ALA A 350 17.59 43.36 -37.26
C ALA A 350 17.33 43.79 -35.81
N THR A 351 16.09 43.64 -35.36
CA THR A 351 15.67 43.87 -33.96
C THR A 351 16.21 42.83 -32.98
N ALA A 352 16.24 43.15 -31.72
CA ALA A 352 16.69 42.24 -30.67
C ALA A 352 15.93 40.87 -30.65
N PRO A 353 14.60 40.83 -30.86
CA PRO A 353 13.85 39.57 -30.97
C PRO A 353 14.27 38.74 -32.21
N GLU A 354 14.41 39.37 -33.39
CA GLU A 354 14.77 38.68 -34.64
C GLU A 354 16.15 38.03 -34.55
N ARG A 355 17.11 38.70 -33.93
CA ARG A 355 18.43 38.12 -33.68
C ARG A 355 18.41 36.95 -32.72
N LEU A 356 17.62 37.01 -31.63
CA LEU A 356 17.47 35.88 -30.73
C LEU A 356 16.88 34.66 -31.44
N GLN A 357 15.89 34.87 -32.31
CA GLN A 357 15.34 33.78 -33.12
C GLN A 357 16.34 33.20 -34.13
N ALA A 358 17.11 34.03 -34.75
CA ALA A 358 18.18 33.60 -35.69
C ALA A 358 19.28 32.81 -34.94
N GLU A 359 19.70 33.28 -33.78
CA GLU A 359 20.67 32.58 -32.91
C GLU A 359 20.12 31.21 -32.45
N GLN A 360 18.86 31.14 -32.00
CA GLN A 360 18.20 29.90 -31.60
C GLN A 360 18.08 28.91 -32.79
N LYS A 361 17.82 29.41 -34.00
CA LYS A 361 17.79 28.58 -35.20
C LYS A 361 19.15 27.98 -35.50
N LEU A 362 20.22 28.79 -35.47
CA LEU A 362 21.60 28.33 -35.70
C LEU A 362 22.01 27.29 -34.62
N LEU A 363 21.64 27.50 -33.37
CA LEU A 363 21.90 26.54 -32.31
C LEU A 363 21.19 25.21 -32.54
N LYS A 364 19.93 25.23 -32.99
CA LYS A 364 19.17 24.02 -33.35
C LYS A 364 19.77 23.26 -34.52
N GLU A 365 20.33 23.99 -35.55
CA GLU A 365 20.90 23.40 -36.74
C GLU A 365 22.31 22.84 -36.49
N ARG A 366 23.13 23.49 -35.67
CA ARG A 366 24.57 23.20 -35.51
C ARG A 366 24.97 22.64 -34.19
N GLY A 367 24.10 22.72 -33.15
CA GLY A 367 24.38 22.31 -31.76
C GLY A 367 25.28 23.29 -31.01
N TYR A 368 25.96 24.19 -31.67
CA TYR A 368 26.75 25.24 -31.04
C TYR A 368 26.80 26.50 -31.92
N HIS A 369 27.04 27.64 -31.31
CA HIS A 369 27.24 28.91 -32.01
C HIS A 369 28.25 29.78 -31.25
N GLU A 370 29.30 30.21 -31.93
CA GLU A 370 30.30 31.11 -31.40
C GLU A 370 30.24 32.46 -32.11
N ARG A 371 30.41 33.55 -31.37
CA ARG A 371 30.45 34.88 -31.88
C ARG A 371 31.27 35.81 -30.99
N GLU A 372 32.03 36.70 -31.62
CA GLU A 372 32.66 37.80 -30.95
C GLU A 372 31.74 39.03 -30.91
N ARG A 373 31.73 39.72 -29.81
CA ARG A 373 31.03 40.98 -29.66
C ARG A 373 31.94 42.02 -29.02
N ALA A 374 32.05 43.15 -29.69
CA ALA A 374 32.69 44.34 -29.13
C ALA A 374 31.65 45.19 -28.39
N PHE A 375 31.95 45.53 -27.18
CA PHE A 375 31.18 46.48 -26.38
C PHE A 375 31.69 47.89 -26.64
N THR A 376 30.85 48.89 -26.36
CA THR A 376 31.19 50.32 -26.63
C THR A 376 32.32 50.84 -25.80
N ASP A 377 32.63 50.20 -24.66
CA ASP A 377 33.75 50.50 -23.78
C ASP A 377 35.10 49.87 -24.28
N GLY A 378 35.11 49.25 -25.44
CA GLY A 378 36.25 48.53 -26.00
C GLY A 378 36.41 47.08 -25.53
N THR A 379 35.54 46.58 -24.66
CA THR A 379 35.59 45.19 -24.23
C THR A 379 35.18 44.28 -25.38
N LEU A 380 36.01 43.27 -25.68
CA LEU A 380 35.71 42.23 -26.64
C LEU A 380 35.34 40.94 -25.91
N LEU A 381 34.16 40.39 -26.16
CA LEU A 381 33.72 39.16 -25.54
C LEU A 381 33.45 38.10 -26.62
N LEU A 382 33.97 36.91 -26.40
CA LEU A 382 33.60 35.68 -27.16
C LEU A 382 32.41 35.02 -26.42
N PHE A 383 31.32 34.84 -27.16
CA PHE A 383 30.15 34.12 -26.70
C PHE A 383 30.16 32.74 -27.38
N SER A 384 30.13 31.70 -26.56
CA SER A 384 29.94 30.32 -27.01
C SER A 384 28.62 29.82 -26.44
N ASP A 385 27.62 29.68 -27.28
CA ASP A 385 26.31 29.14 -26.94
C ASP A 385 26.25 27.67 -27.39
N THR A 386 25.80 26.77 -26.51
CA THR A 386 25.59 25.33 -26.81
C THR A 386 24.18 24.92 -26.42
N MET A 387 23.63 23.91 -27.09
CA MET A 387 22.34 23.29 -26.75
C MET A 387 22.53 22.13 -25.81
#